data_5025dc1e448e07ad052962b8182f4d12
#
_entry.id   5025dc1e448e07ad052962b8182f4d12
#
_cell.length_a   1.000
_cell.length_b   1.000
_cell.length_c   1.000
_cell.angle_alpha   90.00
_cell.angle_beta   90.00
_cell.angle_gamma   90.00
#
_symmetry.space_group_name_H-M   'P 1'
#
loop_
_entity.id
_entity.type
_entity.pdbx_description
1 polymer ?
#
loop_
_entity_poly.entity_id
_entity_poly.type
_entity_poly.pdbx_seq_one_letter_code
_entity_poly.pdbx_strand_id
1 'polypeptide(L)'
;MSRQTKMEKMLLFAGRMLTSTLDYEELMKLVMELTIKSTDAEAALVYRLDKGEPAVRGRFLKANENEVKYYKLGRGEGIIGWVAENREPQVVHDVLKDPRFSQKLEGFLDIKFKSVLAVPLIGRGQMIGVIEAVNKIGGEFDNIDMDTLVGLANQFAVGIDNANLYREANRRAVEQQLLYEVSKKLSSTLNIDEVLQQILDSLKKVVGFTAGGVFLLNEAKGEVSTIFSVGYDSDQDKYLELKIGQGLVGWVARSGEPVIVPDVTKDDRYISALPQTKSEIVTPIKIDGRILGVLNLESDRLANYDKNSLELLTAFASHAAISIERATLHESMIRNQRLQEQLHIARQIQLTFIPKKEPVIPGYDVSGINIPSGEVGGDYFDFIKIIDNQTGIAIADVSGKGIPASLLMASFRASLIAEIRNNYAIRTICSKVNSLMYESVEQGNYVTAFYGVLDSKNNIFTFSNCGHNRPILLRHDGSIEYLREGGLAMGIMPDIKYEERPIFLQSGDTIVFYTDGVTEINNADGEEFGEKHLVEALLEFKDLKAREIHRKIYQKIKSFAAANHTYDDLTMIVLKKL
;
A
#
# COMPACT_ATOMS: atom_id res chain seq x y z
N MET A 1 -58.67 24.46 42.91
CA MET A 1 -58.07 23.46 42.02
C MET A 1 -57.49 22.35 42.88
N SER A 2 -57.91 21.09 42.71
CA SER A 2 -57.40 20.02 43.56
C SER A 2 -55.88 19.83 43.36
N ARG A 3 -55.20 19.37 44.44
CA ARG A 3 -53.74 19.10 44.39
C ARG A 3 -53.39 18.10 43.26
N GLN A 4 -54.31 17.19 42.97
CA GLN A 4 -54.27 16.19 41.91
C GLN A 4 -54.29 16.81 40.47
N THR A 5 -55.20 17.81 40.27
CA THR A 5 -55.30 18.52 38.99
C THR A 5 -54.05 19.40 38.72
N LYS A 6 -53.37 19.91 39.79
CA LYS A 6 -52.11 20.64 39.71
C LYS A 6 -50.97 19.69 39.32
N MET A 7 -50.95 18.48 39.85
CA MET A 7 -50.00 17.41 39.53
C MET A 7 -50.07 16.98 38.05
N GLU A 8 -51.27 16.67 37.55
CA GLU A 8 -51.45 16.26 36.14
C GLU A 8 -50.99 17.33 35.14
N LYS A 9 -51.32 18.59 35.41
CA LYS A 9 -50.85 19.71 34.59
C LYS A 9 -49.34 19.89 34.62
N MET A 10 -48.72 19.64 35.75
CA MET A 10 -47.27 19.76 35.93
C MET A 10 -46.50 18.61 35.24
N LEU A 11 -47.02 17.39 35.29
CA LEU A 11 -46.51 16.24 34.56
C LEU A 11 -46.57 16.45 33.03
N LEU A 12 -47.72 16.97 32.53
CA LEU A 12 -47.85 17.30 31.11
C LEU A 12 -46.90 18.43 30.66
N PHE A 13 -46.74 19.46 31.49
CA PHE A 13 -45.81 20.56 31.24
C PHE A 13 -44.34 20.07 31.24
N ALA A 14 -43.95 19.28 32.26
CA ALA A 14 -42.64 18.66 32.35
C ALA A 14 -42.34 17.79 31.11
N GLY A 15 -43.30 16.93 30.69
CA GLY A 15 -43.12 16.08 29.51
C GLY A 15 -42.83 16.89 28.23
N ARG A 16 -43.53 18.03 28.02
CA ARG A 16 -43.29 18.89 26.86
C ARG A 16 -41.95 19.62 26.89
N MET A 17 -41.60 20.17 28.04
CA MET A 17 -40.32 20.91 28.21
C MET A 17 -39.11 19.97 28.08
N LEU A 18 -39.19 18.77 28.66
CA LEU A 18 -38.11 17.79 28.66
C LEU A 18 -37.84 17.16 27.28
N THR A 19 -38.87 17.06 26.43
CA THR A 19 -38.68 16.55 25.05
C THR A 19 -38.09 17.61 24.09
N SER A 20 -38.18 18.88 24.45
CA SER A 20 -37.64 19.99 23.64
C SER A 20 -36.23 20.44 24.02
N THR A 21 -35.76 20.09 25.23
CA THR A 21 -34.43 20.47 25.73
C THR A 21 -33.40 19.37 25.44
N LEU A 22 -32.52 19.61 24.48
CA LEU A 22 -31.45 18.68 24.09
C LEU A 22 -30.11 18.97 24.77
N ASP A 23 -29.97 20.14 25.37
CA ASP A 23 -28.80 20.48 26.19
C ASP A 23 -28.87 19.81 27.55
N TYR A 24 -27.84 19.05 27.87
CA TYR A 24 -27.81 18.25 29.10
C TYR A 24 -27.75 19.11 30.37
N GLU A 25 -27.05 20.23 30.37
CA GLU A 25 -26.92 21.09 31.55
C GLU A 25 -28.21 21.89 31.81
N GLU A 26 -28.85 22.38 30.74
CA GLU A 26 -30.15 23.01 30.85
C GLU A 26 -31.23 22.03 31.34
N LEU A 27 -31.18 20.79 30.84
CA LEU A 27 -32.08 19.72 31.26
C LEU A 27 -31.92 19.42 32.75
N MET A 28 -30.68 19.29 33.24
CA MET A 28 -30.44 19.02 34.68
C MET A 28 -30.92 20.17 35.56
N LYS A 29 -30.73 21.41 35.15
CA LYS A 29 -31.26 22.57 35.88
C LYS A 29 -32.77 22.57 35.90
N LEU A 30 -33.42 22.31 34.78
CA LEU A 30 -34.87 22.21 34.67
C LEU A 30 -35.44 21.10 35.58
N VAL A 31 -34.80 19.93 35.64
CA VAL A 31 -35.17 18.82 36.52
C VAL A 31 -35.17 19.27 37.99
N MET A 32 -34.12 19.98 38.44
CA MET A 32 -34.02 20.46 39.82
C MET A 32 -35.08 21.54 40.12
N GLU A 33 -35.32 22.50 39.21
CA GLU A 33 -36.34 23.54 39.36
C GLU A 33 -37.75 22.93 39.44
N LEU A 34 -38.06 21.94 38.60
CA LEU A 34 -39.35 21.26 38.64
C LEU A 34 -39.54 20.42 39.91
N THR A 35 -38.46 19.78 40.39
CA THR A 35 -38.44 19.05 41.67
C THR A 35 -38.79 20.00 42.83
N ILE A 36 -38.14 21.14 42.94
CA ILE A 36 -38.40 22.15 43.97
C ILE A 36 -39.86 22.62 43.92
N LYS A 37 -40.34 23.00 42.73
CA LYS A 37 -41.70 23.52 42.54
C LYS A 37 -42.78 22.50 42.77
N SER A 38 -42.54 21.24 42.45
CA SER A 38 -43.57 20.17 42.59
C SER A 38 -43.71 19.67 43.99
N THR A 39 -42.63 19.66 44.75
CA THR A 39 -42.57 19.13 46.11
C THR A 39 -42.59 20.22 47.19
N ASP A 40 -42.66 21.49 46.82
CA ASP A 40 -42.45 22.65 47.70
C ASP A 40 -41.23 22.49 48.61
N ALA A 41 -40.10 22.05 48.03
CA ALA A 41 -38.85 21.82 48.75
C ALA A 41 -37.97 23.06 48.78
N GLU A 42 -37.06 23.14 49.76
CA GLU A 42 -36.08 24.22 49.90
C GLU A 42 -34.95 24.07 48.86
N ALA A 43 -34.63 22.83 48.49
CA ALA A 43 -33.61 22.55 47.48
C ALA A 43 -33.84 21.20 46.78
N ALA A 44 -33.17 21.01 45.64
CA ALA A 44 -33.14 19.73 44.93
C ALA A 44 -31.71 19.35 44.57
N LEU A 45 -31.49 18.05 44.58
CA LEU A 45 -30.24 17.44 44.15
C LEU A 45 -30.52 16.38 43.06
N VAL A 46 -29.63 16.29 42.08
CA VAL A 46 -29.66 15.24 41.08
C VAL A 46 -28.30 14.58 41.02
N TYR A 47 -28.29 13.29 41.20
CA TYR A 47 -27.10 12.46 41.17
C TYR A 47 -27.06 11.62 39.91
N ARG A 48 -25.91 11.59 39.25
CA ARG A 48 -25.68 10.74 38.10
C ARG A 48 -24.76 9.58 38.47
N LEU A 49 -25.15 8.38 38.08
CA LEU A 49 -24.37 7.17 38.21
C LEU A 49 -23.63 6.93 36.91
N ASP A 50 -22.32 7.20 36.90
CA ASP A 50 -21.46 6.87 35.74
C ASP A 50 -20.94 5.43 35.84
N LYS A 51 -21.04 4.65 34.75
CA LYS A 51 -20.58 3.25 34.72
C LYS A 51 -19.07 3.20 34.93
N GLY A 52 -18.64 2.49 36.01
CA GLY A 52 -17.23 2.24 36.27
C GLY A 52 -16.51 3.31 37.12
N GLU A 53 -17.17 4.42 37.49
CA GLU A 53 -16.57 5.40 38.40
C GLU A 53 -16.90 5.08 39.88
N PRO A 54 -15.89 5.23 40.78
CA PRO A 54 -16.10 4.97 42.21
C PRO A 54 -16.86 6.09 42.92
N ALA A 55 -17.11 7.21 42.28
CA ALA A 55 -17.78 8.38 42.84
C ALA A 55 -18.94 8.82 41.97
N VAL A 56 -19.99 9.31 42.62
CA VAL A 56 -21.22 9.85 42.00
C VAL A 56 -21.08 11.36 41.86
N ARG A 57 -21.36 11.90 40.69
CA ARG A 57 -21.39 13.35 40.46
C ARG A 57 -22.79 13.88 40.76
N GLY A 58 -22.85 14.83 41.69
CA GLY A 58 -24.09 15.48 42.07
C GLY A 58 -24.17 16.94 41.67
N ARG A 59 -25.37 17.40 41.41
CA ARG A 59 -25.74 18.79 41.17
C ARG A 59 -26.77 19.21 42.21
N PHE A 60 -26.63 20.43 42.72
CA PHE A 60 -27.47 21.00 43.75
C PHE A 60 -28.01 22.35 43.29
N LEU A 61 -29.31 22.59 43.53
CA LEU A 61 -29.96 23.86 43.31
C LEU A 61 -30.83 24.21 44.52
N LYS A 62 -30.69 25.44 45.05
CA LYS A 62 -31.52 25.95 46.09
C LYS A 62 -32.67 26.79 45.56
N ALA A 63 -33.85 26.73 46.18
CA ALA A 63 -34.97 27.55 45.81
C ALA A 63 -34.59 29.04 45.78
N ASN A 64 -35.02 29.73 44.69
CA ASN A 64 -34.71 31.13 44.43
C ASN A 64 -33.23 31.47 44.12
N GLU A 65 -32.38 30.46 43.93
CA GLU A 65 -31.02 30.62 43.38
C GLU A 65 -31.01 30.15 41.92
N ASN A 66 -30.09 30.75 41.14
CA ASN A 66 -29.90 30.34 39.72
C ASN A 66 -28.61 29.59 39.50
N GLU A 67 -27.77 29.47 40.54
CA GLU A 67 -26.46 28.82 40.47
C GLU A 67 -26.53 27.37 40.84
N VAL A 68 -26.01 26.51 39.98
CA VAL A 68 -25.92 25.07 40.20
C VAL A 68 -24.54 24.76 40.80
N LYS A 69 -24.52 24.19 41.99
CA LYS A 69 -23.28 23.72 42.63
C LYS A 69 -23.03 22.25 42.29
N TYR A 70 -21.75 21.88 42.13
CA TYR A 70 -21.32 20.54 41.78
C TYR A 70 -20.56 19.91 42.96
N TYR A 71 -20.83 18.62 43.20
CA TYR A 71 -20.11 17.90 44.29
C TYR A 71 -19.95 16.41 43.91
N LYS A 72 -19.10 15.70 44.68
CA LYS A 72 -18.85 14.25 44.52
C LYS A 72 -19.14 13.52 45.81
N LEU A 73 -19.78 12.33 45.71
CA LEU A 73 -20.04 11.40 46.80
C LEU A 73 -19.45 10.02 46.47
N GLY A 74 -19.14 9.25 47.51
CA GLY A 74 -18.83 7.84 47.38
C GLY A 74 -20.03 7.03 46.89
N ARG A 75 -19.80 5.97 46.15
CA ARG A 75 -20.86 5.05 45.73
C ARG A 75 -21.46 4.33 46.95
N GLY A 76 -22.79 4.27 47.04
CA GLY A 76 -23.47 3.69 48.22
C GLY A 76 -23.56 4.57 49.46
N GLU A 77 -22.98 5.82 49.43
CA GLU A 77 -22.99 6.73 50.56
C GLU A 77 -24.32 7.49 50.68
N GLY A 78 -24.87 7.54 51.91
CA GLY A 78 -26.07 8.32 52.21
C GLY A 78 -27.39 7.67 51.80
N ILE A 79 -28.49 8.41 51.99
CA ILE A 79 -29.87 8.01 51.60
C ILE A 79 -29.92 7.77 50.08
N ILE A 80 -29.21 8.61 49.34
CA ILE A 80 -29.07 8.52 47.87
C ILE A 80 -28.42 7.21 47.46
N GLY A 81 -27.31 6.81 48.11
CA GLY A 81 -26.68 5.53 47.83
C GLY A 81 -27.59 4.36 48.04
N TRP A 82 -28.39 4.39 49.11
CA TRP A 82 -29.39 3.38 49.39
C TRP A 82 -30.47 3.31 48.28
N VAL A 83 -31.03 4.47 47.86
CA VAL A 83 -32.02 4.55 46.77
C VAL A 83 -31.43 4.05 45.45
N ALA A 84 -30.17 4.35 45.17
CA ALA A 84 -29.49 3.87 43.98
C ALA A 84 -29.34 2.34 43.95
N GLU A 85 -29.06 1.73 45.09
CA GLU A 85 -28.88 0.27 45.19
C GLU A 85 -30.20 -0.49 45.20
N ASN A 86 -31.21 -0.01 46.01
CA ASN A 86 -32.49 -0.70 46.20
C ASN A 86 -33.53 -0.35 45.13
N ARG A 87 -33.34 0.75 44.39
CA ARG A 87 -34.25 1.26 43.34
C ARG A 87 -35.67 1.58 43.87
N GLU A 88 -35.74 1.92 45.15
CA GLU A 88 -37.03 2.24 45.83
C GLU A 88 -37.00 3.69 46.31
N PRO A 89 -38.12 4.44 46.15
CA PRO A 89 -38.24 5.78 46.68
C PRO A 89 -38.19 5.77 48.22
N GLN A 90 -37.63 6.83 48.81
CA GLN A 90 -37.54 6.98 50.26
C GLN A 90 -38.02 8.37 50.69
N VAL A 91 -38.82 8.40 51.73
CA VAL A 91 -39.19 9.62 52.50
C VAL A 91 -38.56 9.52 53.87
N VAL A 92 -37.78 10.53 54.25
CA VAL A 92 -37.13 10.63 55.55
C VAL A 92 -37.55 11.95 56.18
N HIS A 93 -38.37 11.90 57.24
CA HIS A 93 -38.92 13.10 57.92
C HIS A 93 -37.92 13.78 58.86
N ASP A 94 -36.97 13.01 59.43
CA ASP A 94 -35.90 13.52 60.28
C ASP A 94 -34.60 12.80 59.92
N VAL A 95 -33.79 13.47 59.11
CA VAL A 95 -32.52 12.89 58.58
C VAL A 95 -31.50 12.61 59.69
N LEU A 96 -31.56 13.36 60.82
CA LEU A 96 -30.62 13.17 61.93
C LEU A 96 -30.87 11.86 62.70
N LYS A 97 -32.05 11.28 62.55
CA LYS A 97 -32.40 9.98 63.13
C LYS A 97 -32.19 8.80 62.16
N ASP A 98 -31.91 9.08 60.89
CA ASP A 98 -31.65 8.02 59.90
C ASP A 98 -30.17 7.65 59.90
N PRO A 99 -29.81 6.39 60.19
CA PRO A 99 -28.40 5.97 60.26
C PRO A 99 -27.67 6.03 58.92
N ARG A 100 -28.40 6.15 57.80
CA ARG A 100 -27.85 6.27 56.45
C ARG A 100 -27.43 7.70 56.14
N PHE A 101 -27.85 8.69 56.89
CA PHE A 101 -27.56 10.10 56.60
C PHE A 101 -26.08 10.45 56.82
N SER A 102 -25.50 11.17 55.85
CA SER A 102 -24.12 11.64 55.88
C SER A 102 -24.08 13.17 55.98
N GLN A 103 -23.52 13.69 57.10
CA GLN A 103 -23.38 15.15 57.32
C GLN A 103 -22.33 15.84 56.45
N LYS A 104 -21.58 15.09 55.65
CA LYS A 104 -20.52 15.66 54.77
C LYS A 104 -21.05 16.69 53.78
N LEU A 105 -22.29 16.57 53.37
CA LEU A 105 -22.90 17.47 52.40
C LEU A 105 -23.32 18.82 52.96
N GLU A 106 -23.72 18.87 54.23
CA GLU A 106 -24.25 20.10 54.86
C GLU A 106 -23.26 21.25 54.83
N GLY A 107 -22.00 20.96 55.18
CA GLY A 107 -20.95 21.97 55.16
C GLY A 107 -20.56 22.47 53.77
N PHE A 108 -20.80 21.65 52.73
CA PHE A 108 -20.44 22.00 51.36
C PHE A 108 -21.54 22.77 50.62
N LEU A 109 -22.81 22.41 50.94
CA LEU A 109 -23.99 22.96 50.21
C LEU A 109 -24.61 24.18 50.91
N ASP A 110 -24.15 24.55 52.09
CA ASP A 110 -24.68 25.63 52.93
C ASP A 110 -26.17 25.50 53.18
N ILE A 111 -26.62 24.28 53.49
CA ILE A 111 -28.00 23.93 53.86
C ILE A 111 -28.01 22.90 54.97
N LYS A 112 -28.89 23.08 55.93
CA LYS A 112 -29.14 22.08 56.96
C LYS A 112 -30.24 21.14 56.53
N PHE A 113 -29.92 19.86 56.39
CA PHE A 113 -30.90 18.85 56.02
C PHE A 113 -31.80 18.53 57.23
N LYS A 114 -33.10 18.58 57.03
CA LYS A 114 -34.13 18.22 58.02
C LYS A 114 -34.93 17.02 57.56
N SER A 115 -35.46 17.10 56.33
CA SER A 115 -36.22 16.04 55.68
C SER A 115 -35.83 15.85 54.23
N VAL A 116 -35.96 14.64 53.74
CA VAL A 116 -35.55 14.26 52.41
C VAL A 116 -36.60 13.38 51.76
N LEU A 117 -36.87 13.62 50.48
CA LEU A 117 -37.59 12.72 49.59
C LEU A 117 -36.67 12.38 48.42
N ALA A 118 -36.23 11.13 48.32
CA ALA A 118 -35.30 10.65 47.27
C ALA A 118 -36.00 9.60 46.40
N VAL A 119 -35.89 9.76 45.09
CA VAL A 119 -36.51 8.85 44.11
C VAL A 119 -35.49 8.41 43.05
N PRO A 120 -35.52 7.14 42.60
CA PRO A 120 -34.61 6.65 41.59
C PRO A 120 -34.99 7.19 40.21
N LEU A 121 -33.98 7.53 39.40
CA LEU A 121 -34.10 7.79 37.99
C LEU A 121 -33.79 6.51 37.21
N ILE A 122 -34.80 5.87 36.66
CA ILE A 122 -34.68 4.61 35.93
C ILE A 122 -35.06 4.83 34.46
N GLY A 123 -34.09 4.74 33.55
CA GLY A 123 -34.29 4.80 32.12
C GLY A 123 -34.03 3.46 31.46
N ARG A 124 -34.95 2.99 30.61
CA ARG A 124 -34.85 1.68 29.91
C ARG A 124 -34.44 0.51 30.80
N GLY A 125 -34.94 0.51 32.06
CA GLY A 125 -34.62 -0.52 33.04
C GLY A 125 -33.26 -0.42 33.71
N GLN A 126 -32.45 0.60 33.37
CA GLN A 126 -31.17 0.87 33.99
C GLN A 126 -31.25 2.06 34.95
N MET A 127 -30.50 1.96 36.04
CA MET A 127 -30.37 3.06 36.99
C MET A 127 -29.49 4.15 36.37
N ILE A 128 -30.06 5.34 36.18
CA ILE A 128 -29.37 6.52 35.61
C ILE A 128 -28.86 7.40 36.75
N GLY A 129 -29.63 7.54 37.80
CA GLY A 129 -29.31 8.43 38.90
C GLY A 129 -30.36 8.45 39.98
N VAL A 130 -30.31 9.42 40.87
CA VAL A 130 -31.28 9.68 41.92
C VAL A 130 -31.61 11.17 41.93
N ILE A 131 -32.91 11.50 42.13
CA ILE A 131 -33.37 12.86 42.44
C ILE A 131 -33.74 12.91 43.90
N GLU A 132 -33.32 13.98 44.56
CA GLU A 132 -33.58 14.23 45.96
C GLU A 132 -34.17 15.64 46.14
N ALA A 133 -35.34 15.72 46.77
CA ALA A 133 -35.93 16.95 47.29
C ALA A 133 -35.59 17.09 48.76
N VAL A 134 -35.13 18.26 49.17
CA VAL A 134 -34.61 18.53 50.51
C VAL A 134 -35.46 19.58 51.19
N ASN A 135 -35.82 19.33 52.45
CA ASN A 135 -36.54 20.22 53.36
C ASN A 135 -37.89 20.69 52.80
N LYS A 136 -38.95 19.99 53.08
CA LYS A 136 -40.33 20.40 52.76
C LYS A 136 -40.64 21.75 53.44
N ILE A 137 -41.11 22.70 52.64
CA ILE A 137 -41.57 24.00 53.16
C ILE A 137 -43.04 23.88 53.61
N GLY A 138 -43.35 24.22 54.87
CA GLY A 138 -44.71 24.26 55.37
C GLY A 138 -45.35 22.92 55.75
N GLY A 139 -44.54 21.88 56.00
CA GLY A 139 -45.00 20.57 56.41
C GLY A 139 -43.97 19.45 56.27
N GLU A 140 -44.44 18.21 56.13
CA GLU A 140 -43.64 17.02 55.87
C GLU A 140 -43.90 16.49 54.48
N PHE A 141 -42.95 15.79 53.88
CA PHE A 141 -43.17 15.08 52.63
C PHE A 141 -44.22 13.97 52.85
N ASP A 142 -45.26 13.94 52.00
CA ASP A 142 -46.31 12.95 52.02
C ASP A 142 -46.28 12.02 50.79
N ASN A 143 -47.19 11.05 50.76
CA ASN A 143 -47.31 10.12 49.65
C ASN A 143 -47.63 10.81 48.30
N ILE A 144 -48.32 11.97 48.34
CA ILE A 144 -48.65 12.72 47.13
C ILE A 144 -47.38 13.37 46.58
N ASP A 145 -46.50 13.87 47.44
CA ASP A 145 -45.18 14.41 47.04
C ASP A 145 -44.34 13.29 46.43
N MET A 146 -44.33 12.12 47.06
CA MET A 146 -43.60 10.94 46.56
C MET A 146 -44.11 10.52 45.18
N ASP A 147 -45.43 10.30 45.02
CA ASP A 147 -46.04 9.91 43.74
C ASP A 147 -45.80 10.94 42.64
N THR A 148 -45.81 12.25 43.01
CA THR A 148 -45.52 13.35 42.10
C THR A 148 -44.07 13.30 41.63
N LEU A 149 -43.11 13.12 42.55
CA LEU A 149 -41.71 13.08 42.20
C LEU A 149 -41.33 11.82 41.44
N VAL A 150 -41.95 10.65 41.75
CA VAL A 150 -41.79 9.42 40.97
C VAL A 150 -42.29 9.62 39.54
N GLY A 151 -43.48 10.24 39.36
CA GLY A 151 -44.04 10.54 38.06
C GLY A 151 -43.10 11.47 37.23
N LEU A 152 -42.54 12.51 37.88
CA LEU A 152 -41.57 13.40 37.26
C LEU A 152 -40.26 12.68 36.96
N ALA A 153 -39.75 11.83 37.87
CA ALA A 153 -38.51 11.08 37.68
C ALA A 153 -38.56 10.18 36.44
N ASN A 154 -39.71 9.55 36.17
CA ASN A 154 -39.93 8.76 34.98
C ASN A 154 -39.85 9.61 33.68
N GLN A 155 -40.43 10.83 33.70
CA GLN A 155 -40.32 11.75 32.57
C GLN A 155 -38.87 12.29 32.39
N PHE A 156 -38.20 12.59 33.48
CA PHE A 156 -36.83 13.06 33.50
C PHE A 156 -35.85 11.99 32.97
N ALA A 157 -36.06 10.74 33.34
CA ALA A 157 -35.24 9.64 32.83
C ALA A 157 -35.30 9.55 31.31
N VAL A 158 -36.46 9.72 30.69
CA VAL A 158 -36.61 9.76 29.23
C VAL A 158 -35.91 10.96 28.63
N GLY A 159 -36.05 12.16 29.23
CA GLY A 159 -35.39 13.38 28.77
C GLY A 159 -33.87 13.27 28.83
N ILE A 160 -33.34 12.73 29.94
CA ILE A 160 -31.88 12.51 30.13
C ILE A 160 -31.34 11.50 29.11
N ASP A 161 -32.04 10.39 28.88
CA ASP A 161 -31.67 9.40 27.87
C ASP A 161 -31.61 10.02 26.47
N ASN A 162 -32.63 10.80 26.11
CA ASN A 162 -32.70 11.47 24.82
C ASN A 162 -31.55 12.48 24.63
N ALA A 163 -31.25 13.30 25.64
CA ALA A 163 -30.14 14.25 25.59
C ALA A 163 -28.77 13.55 25.48
N ASN A 164 -28.60 12.42 26.19
CA ASN A 164 -27.38 11.61 26.07
C ASN A 164 -27.22 10.99 24.68
N LEU A 165 -28.30 10.40 24.14
CA LEU A 165 -28.29 9.81 22.79
C LEU A 165 -28.04 10.86 21.71
N TYR A 166 -28.66 12.04 21.84
CA TYR A 166 -28.42 13.15 20.90
C TYR A 166 -26.97 13.62 20.95
N ARG A 167 -26.40 13.76 22.14
CA ARG A 167 -25.00 14.15 22.32
C ARG A 167 -24.06 13.11 21.70
N GLU A 168 -24.31 11.84 21.93
CA GLU A 168 -23.51 10.74 21.35
C GLU A 168 -23.64 10.70 19.82
N ALA A 169 -24.85 10.84 19.29
CA ALA A 169 -25.10 10.88 17.85
C ALA A 169 -24.42 12.09 17.18
N ASN A 170 -24.51 13.27 17.79
CA ASN A 170 -23.87 14.49 17.27
C ASN A 170 -22.35 14.39 17.30
N ARG A 171 -21.78 13.83 18.37
CA ARG A 171 -20.35 13.57 18.46
C ARG A 171 -19.91 12.63 17.35
N ARG A 172 -20.59 11.50 17.14
CA ARG A 172 -20.29 10.55 16.07
C ARG A 172 -20.42 11.19 14.68
N ALA A 173 -21.43 12.03 14.48
CA ALA A 173 -21.60 12.75 13.21
C ALA A 173 -20.43 13.70 12.92
N VAL A 174 -19.96 14.45 13.93
CA VAL A 174 -18.79 15.33 13.81
C VAL A 174 -17.52 14.51 13.52
N GLU A 175 -17.32 13.39 14.22
CA GLU A 175 -16.19 12.48 13.99
C GLU A 175 -16.20 11.92 12.54
N GLN A 176 -17.37 11.47 12.08
CA GLN A 176 -17.53 10.97 10.70
C GLN A 176 -17.31 12.06 9.65
N GLN A 177 -17.80 13.28 9.90
CA GLN A 177 -17.60 14.41 8.99
C GLN A 177 -16.11 14.76 8.86
N LEU A 178 -15.39 14.79 9.97
CA LEU A 178 -13.94 15.02 9.97
C LEU A 178 -13.18 13.93 9.20
N LEU A 179 -13.51 12.66 9.45
CA LEU A 179 -12.92 11.54 8.71
C LEU A 179 -13.23 11.63 7.22
N TYR A 180 -14.44 11.99 6.84
CA TYR A 180 -14.82 12.18 5.44
C TYR A 180 -14.05 13.31 4.76
N GLU A 181 -13.93 14.47 5.42
CA GLU A 181 -13.17 15.62 4.86
C GLU A 181 -11.69 15.30 4.70
N VAL A 182 -11.10 14.61 5.68
CA VAL A 182 -9.71 14.13 5.61
C VAL A 182 -9.57 13.13 4.47
N SER A 183 -10.41 12.13 4.37
CA SER A 183 -10.40 11.14 3.29
C SER A 183 -10.51 11.78 1.91
N LYS A 184 -11.39 12.77 1.76
CA LYS A 184 -11.56 13.51 0.50
C LYS A 184 -10.30 14.30 0.13
N LYS A 185 -9.67 14.96 1.08
CA LYS A 185 -8.41 15.70 0.86
C LYS A 185 -7.25 14.75 0.55
N LEU A 186 -7.11 13.66 1.31
CA LEU A 186 -6.08 12.65 1.09
C LEU A 186 -6.22 11.96 -0.27
N SER A 187 -7.45 11.85 -0.79
CA SER A 187 -7.70 11.28 -2.12
C SER A 187 -7.36 12.22 -3.27
N SER A 188 -7.15 13.52 -3.02
CA SER A 188 -6.93 14.53 -4.05
C SER A 188 -5.47 14.71 -4.44
N THR A 189 -4.51 14.25 -3.64
CA THR A 189 -3.08 14.32 -3.92
C THR A 189 -2.45 12.94 -3.97
N LEU A 190 -1.42 12.81 -4.81
CA LEU A 190 -0.57 11.62 -4.92
C LEU A 190 0.82 11.87 -4.31
N ASN A 191 1.04 13.07 -3.79
CA ASN A 191 2.27 13.42 -3.07
C ASN A 191 2.16 12.90 -1.64
N ILE A 192 3.03 11.98 -1.27
CA ILE A 192 3.02 11.33 0.04
C ILE A 192 3.28 12.35 1.17
N ASP A 193 4.17 13.31 0.96
CA ASP A 193 4.50 14.32 1.97
C ASP A 193 3.31 15.21 2.29
N GLU A 194 2.56 15.63 1.27
CA GLU A 194 1.32 16.40 1.45
C GLU A 194 0.25 15.60 2.19
N VAL A 195 0.13 14.30 1.90
CA VAL A 195 -0.79 13.39 2.59
C VAL A 195 -0.45 13.31 4.07
N LEU A 196 0.82 13.08 4.40
CA LEU A 196 1.29 12.93 5.79
C LEU A 196 1.15 14.22 6.59
N GLN A 197 1.48 15.37 5.97
CA GLN A 197 1.25 16.69 6.54
C GLN A 197 -0.22 16.89 6.94
N GLN A 198 -1.13 16.62 6.00
CA GLN A 198 -2.57 16.79 6.23
C GLN A 198 -3.12 15.89 7.34
N ILE A 199 -2.58 14.68 7.46
CA ILE A 199 -2.95 13.74 8.54
C ILE A 199 -2.55 14.34 9.90
N LEU A 200 -1.30 14.74 10.07
CA LEU A 200 -0.82 15.29 11.34
C LEU A 200 -1.49 16.62 11.67
N ASP A 201 -1.71 17.51 10.70
CA ASP A 201 -2.45 18.77 10.90
C ASP A 201 -3.88 18.54 11.36
N SER A 202 -4.54 17.51 10.82
CA SER A 202 -5.91 17.16 11.20
C SER A 202 -5.95 16.54 12.60
N LEU A 203 -5.03 15.65 12.91
CA LEU A 203 -4.89 15.06 14.24
C LEU A 203 -4.58 16.10 15.32
N LYS A 204 -3.76 17.11 15.02
CA LYS A 204 -3.43 18.18 15.96
C LYS A 204 -4.66 18.97 16.42
N LYS A 205 -5.65 19.13 15.54
CA LYS A 205 -6.90 19.85 15.85
C LYS A 205 -7.84 19.05 16.73
N VAL A 206 -7.79 17.72 16.69
CA VAL A 206 -8.81 16.84 17.31
C VAL A 206 -8.27 16.12 18.53
N VAL A 207 -7.06 15.55 18.44
CA VAL A 207 -6.46 14.76 19.54
C VAL A 207 -5.59 15.63 20.44
N GLY A 208 -4.94 16.64 19.86
CA GLY A 208 -3.98 17.51 20.55
C GLY A 208 -2.71 16.75 20.96
N PHE A 209 -1.56 17.17 20.43
CA PHE A 209 -0.27 16.58 20.74
C PHE A 209 0.83 17.63 20.72
N THR A 210 1.94 17.36 21.41
CA THR A 210 3.14 18.21 21.41
C THR A 210 4.03 17.88 20.23
N ALA A 211 4.26 16.59 19.98
CA ALA A 211 4.99 16.09 18.83
C ALA A 211 4.31 14.83 18.27
N GLY A 212 4.54 14.55 17.01
CA GLY A 212 4.02 13.36 16.34
C GLY A 212 4.77 13.05 15.05
N GLY A 213 4.76 11.79 14.64
CA GLY A 213 5.48 11.35 13.47
C GLY A 213 4.82 10.18 12.76
N VAL A 214 5.10 10.11 11.46
CA VAL A 214 4.79 8.96 10.61
C VAL A 214 6.10 8.28 10.24
N PHE A 215 6.17 7.00 10.52
CA PHE A 215 7.32 6.14 10.29
C PHE A 215 6.93 5.06 9.29
N LEU A 216 7.70 4.87 8.21
CA LEU A 216 7.48 3.76 7.30
C LEU A 216 8.46 2.62 7.55
N LEU A 217 7.98 1.40 7.32
CA LEU A 217 8.80 0.21 7.42
C LEU A 217 9.66 0.03 6.17
N ASN A 218 10.96 -0.18 6.38
CA ASN A 218 11.86 -0.70 5.37
C ASN A 218 12.14 -2.17 5.68
N GLU A 219 11.34 -3.08 5.12
CA GLU A 219 11.47 -4.52 5.37
C GLU A 219 12.85 -5.07 4.96
N ALA A 220 13.44 -4.54 3.90
CA ALA A 220 14.75 -5.00 3.41
C ALA A 220 15.90 -4.69 4.38
N LYS A 221 15.79 -3.59 5.13
CA LYS A 221 16.79 -3.19 6.14
C LYS A 221 16.41 -3.60 7.55
N GLY A 222 15.15 -4.01 7.79
CA GLY A 222 14.63 -4.31 9.13
C GLY A 222 14.50 -3.07 10.02
N GLU A 223 14.27 -1.91 9.43
CA GLU A 223 14.27 -0.60 10.09
C GLU A 223 12.93 0.12 9.89
N VAL A 224 12.66 1.04 10.80
CA VAL A 224 11.54 1.97 10.73
C VAL A 224 12.13 3.36 10.59
N SER A 225 11.90 4.00 9.46
CA SER A 225 12.45 5.32 9.15
C SER A 225 11.38 6.39 9.24
N THR A 226 11.69 7.52 9.87
CA THR A 226 10.81 8.70 9.89
C THR A 226 10.70 9.25 8.47
N ILE A 227 9.47 9.42 7.99
CA ILE A 227 9.21 10.11 6.72
C ILE A 227 8.69 11.51 6.96
N PHE A 228 7.87 11.67 8.01
CA PHE A 228 7.28 12.96 8.33
C PHE A 228 7.09 13.13 9.83
N SER A 229 7.48 14.29 10.36
CA SER A 229 7.36 14.58 11.77
C SER A 229 6.99 16.04 12.02
N VAL A 230 6.34 16.30 13.17
CA VAL A 230 5.95 17.65 13.63
C VAL A 230 6.27 17.76 15.11
N GLY A 231 6.90 18.85 15.52
CA GLY A 231 7.19 19.14 16.93
C GLY A 231 8.52 18.59 17.44
N TYR A 232 9.31 17.93 16.60
CA TYR A 232 10.70 17.56 16.88
C TYR A 232 11.65 18.63 16.35
N ASP A 233 12.80 18.83 16.97
CA ASP A 233 13.84 19.71 16.47
C ASP A 233 14.59 19.08 15.29
N SER A 234 14.98 19.87 14.29
CA SER A 234 15.61 19.42 13.03
C SER A 234 16.89 18.60 13.21
N ASP A 235 17.60 18.76 14.34
CA ASP A 235 18.78 17.94 14.67
C ASP A 235 18.42 16.58 15.30
N GLN A 236 17.20 16.42 15.80
CA GLN A 236 16.71 15.17 16.40
C GLN A 236 16.09 14.22 15.36
N ASP A 237 15.68 14.72 14.19
CA ASP A 237 15.17 13.90 13.09
C ASP A 237 16.18 12.83 12.62
N LYS A 238 17.48 13.07 12.79
CA LYS A 238 18.55 12.11 12.46
C LYS A 238 18.65 10.91 13.43
N TYR A 239 18.00 10.97 14.58
CA TYR A 239 18.03 9.90 15.60
C TYR A 239 16.80 8.99 15.56
N LEU A 240 15.87 9.20 14.63
CA LEU A 240 14.62 8.47 14.53
C LEU A 240 14.67 7.26 13.55
N GLU A 241 15.85 6.73 13.27
CA GLU A 241 15.99 5.40 12.68
C GLU A 241 15.93 4.34 13.79
N LEU A 242 14.77 3.72 13.96
CA LEU A 242 14.54 2.68 14.96
C LEU A 242 14.56 1.31 14.29
N LYS A 243 15.15 0.32 14.95
CA LYS A 243 15.01 -1.07 14.51
C LYS A 243 13.60 -1.59 14.82
N ILE A 244 13.09 -2.46 13.99
CA ILE A 244 11.82 -3.15 14.24
C ILE A 244 11.91 -3.87 15.59
N GLY A 245 11.02 -3.50 16.52
CA GLY A 245 10.99 -3.98 17.90
C GLY A 245 11.70 -3.08 18.91
N GLN A 246 12.33 -2.00 18.48
CA GLN A 246 13.00 -1.04 19.34
C GLN A 246 12.09 0.16 19.63
N GLY A 247 11.95 0.51 20.91
CA GLY A 247 11.04 1.58 21.33
C GLY A 247 9.57 1.21 21.18
N LEU A 248 8.66 2.12 21.52
CA LEU A 248 7.21 1.94 21.33
C LEU A 248 6.85 1.85 19.85
N VAL A 249 7.42 2.71 19.02
CA VAL A 249 7.23 2.71 17.57
C VAL A 249 7.68 1.37 16.94
N GLY A 250 8.89 0.90 17.27
CA GLY A 250 9.39 -0.38 16.75
C GLY A 250 8.62 -1.58 17.32
N TRP A 251 8.11 -1.50 18.56
CA TRP A 251 7.26 -2.53 19.13
C TRP A 251 5.93 -2.65 18.36
N VAL A 252 5.26 -1.53 18.09
CA VAL A 252 4.03 -1.49 17.28
C VAL A 252 4.30 -1.96 15.84
N ALA A 253 5.44 -1.58 15.26
CA ALA A 253 5.87 -2.05 13.95
C ALA A 253 6.03 -3.58 13.88
N ARG A 254 6.44 -4.22 15.00
CA ARG A 254 6.58 -5.68 15.09
C ARG A 254 5.26 -6.39 15.40
N SER A 255 4.53 -5.89 16.41
CA SER A 255 3.33 -6.56 16.93
C SER A 255 2.09 -6.34 16.07
N GLY A 256 2.01 -5.20 15.38
CA GLY A 256 0.80 -4.75 14.70
C GLY A 256 -0.33 -4.32 15.63
N GLU A 257 -0.05 -4.21 16.95
CA GLU A 257 -1.02 -3.85 17.97
C GLU A 257 -0.80 -2.41 18.44
N PRO A 258 -1.86 -1.59 18.51
CA PRO A 258 -1.75 -0.22 18.99
C PRO A 258 -1.54 -0.18 20.51
N VAL A 259 -0.94 0.92 21.00
CA VAL A 259 -0.66 1.09 22.43
C VAL A 259 -0.93 2.53 22.90
N ILE A 260 -1.46 2.66 24.12
CA ILE A 260 -1.54 3.92 24.89
C ILE A 260 -0.62 3.80 26.08
N VAL A 261 0.31 4.74 26.24
CA VAL A 261 1.20 4.84 27.39
C VAL A 261 0.86 6.11 28.17
N PRO A 262 0.12 6.00 29.30
CA PRO A 262 -0.30 7.16 30.08
C PRO A 262 0.85 7.88 30.78
N ASP A 263 1.93 7.16 31.09
CA ASP A 263 3.13 7.67 31.74
C ASP A 263 4.36 6.95 31.15
N VAL A 264 5.05 7.62 30.25
CA VAL A 264 6.21 7.05 29.51
C VAL A 264 7.36 6.66 30.44
N THR A 265 7.45 7.25 31.65
CA THR A 265 8.52 6.93 32.62
C THR A 265 8.33 5.56 33.25
N LYS A 266 7.17 4.94 33.10
CA LYS A 266 6.80 3.62 33.64
C LYS A 266 6.78 2.51 32.59
N ASP A 267 7.09 2.81 31.34
CA ASP A 267 7.13 1.82 30.26
C ASP A 267 8.58 1.61 29.79
N ASP A 268 9.11 0.43 30.05
CA ASP A 268 10.50 0.07 29.71
C ASP A 268 10.80 0.08 28.21
N ARG A 269 9.77 0.09 27.39
CA ARG A 269 9.90 0.16 25.93
C ARG A 269 10.12 1.59 25.43
N TYR A 270 9.82 2.61 26.24
CA TYR A 270 9.93 4.00 25.82
C TYR A 270 11.37 4.41 25.56
N ILE A 271 11.61 5.05 24.43
CA ILE A 271 12.88 5.70 24.09
C ILE A 271 12.61 7.18 23.95
N SER A 272 13.25 7.99 24.79
CA SER A 272 13.02 9.42 24.82
C SER A 272 13.57 10.11 23.56
N ALA A 273 12.67 10.65 22.73
CA ALA A 273 12.99 11.58 21.66
C ALA A 273 12.90 13.04 22.14
N LEU A 274 11.92 13.33 23.03
CA LEU A 274 11.70 14.66 23.61
C LEU A 274 11.68 14.56 25.14
N PRO A 275 12.54 15.33 25.85
CA PRO A 275 12.59 15.28 27.32
C PRO A 275 11.29 15.66 28.05
N GLN A 276 10.42 16.46 27.40
CA GLN A 276 9.16 16.91 27.97
C GLN A 276 8.01 15.92 27.79
N THR A 277 8.17 14.84 27.03
CA THR A 277 7.11 13.84 26.80
C THR A 277 6.75 13.12 28.09
N LYS A 278 5.44 13.05 28.38
CA LYS A 278 4.87 12.38 29.54
C LYS A 278 3.93 11.25 29.20
N SER A 279 3.24 11.33 28.06
CA SER A 279 2.38 10.26 27.56
C SER A 279 2.53 10.11 26.06
N GLU A 280 2.33 8.91 25.56
CA GLU A 280 2.44 8.57 24.13
C GLU A 280 1.33 7.63 23.70
N ILE A 281 0.90 7.78 22.45
CA ILE A 281 -0.03 6.89 21.79
C ILE A 281 0.52 6.49 20.44
N VAL A 282 0.53 5.19 20.13
CA VAL A 282 1.12 4.64 18.91
C VAL A 282 0.16 3.66 18.26
N THR A 283 -0.02 3.76 16.94
CA THR A 283 -0.87 2.85 16.17
C THR A 283 -0.18 2.40 14.88
N PRO A 284 -0.38 1.15 14.43
CA PRO A 284 0.16 0.71 13.15
C PRO A 284 -0.62 1.33 11.98
N ILE A 285 0.09 1.67 10.92
CA ILE A 285 -0.45 2.00 9.59
C ILE A 285 -0.45 0.68 8.81
N LYS A 286 -1.62 0.05 8.65
CA LYS A 286 -1.72 -1.28 8.04
C LYS A 286 -2.88 -1.39 7.06
N ILE A 287 -2.68 -2.22 6.02
CA ILE A 287 -3.69 -2.57 5.02
C ILE A 287 -3.63 -4.08 4.77
N ASP A 288 -4.77 -4.76 4.75
CA ASP A 288 -4.92 -6.20 4.54
C ASP A 288 -3.96 -7.07 5.38
N GLY A 289 -3.73 -6.63 6.64
CA GLY A 289 -2.84 -7.31 7.58
C GLY A 289 -1.35 -6.99 7.43
N ARG A 290 -0.92 -6.30 6.36
CA ARG A 290 0.46 -5.86 6.15
C ARG A 290 0.68 -4.50 6.82
N ILE A 291 1.74 -4.38 7.61
CA ILE A 291 2.12 -3.14 8.27
C ILE A 291 3.00 -2.34 7.31
N LEU A 292 2.54 -1.15 6.91
CA LEU A 292 3.28 -0.22 6.07
C LEU A 292 4.14 0.73 6.91
N GLY A 293 3.68 1.02 8.14
CA GLY A 293 4.33 1.98 9.01
C GLY A 293 3.66 2.09 10.36
N VAL A 294 4.02 3.15 11.06
CA VAL A 294 3.53 3.47 12.41
C VAL A 294 3.25 4.97 12.50
N LEU A 295 2.18 5.31 13.18
CA LEU A 295 1.81 6.68 13.53
C LEU A 295 1.90 6.84 15.05
N ASN A 296 2.72 7.77 15.53
CA ASN A 296 2.83 8.10 16.95
C ASN A 296 2.44 9.55 17.25
N LEU A 297 1.93 9.78 18.44
CA LEU A 297 1.71 11.13 19.01
C LEU A 297 2.20 11.17 20.44
N GLU A 298 2.92 12.22 20.78
CA GLU A 298 3.49 12.47 22.10
C GLU A 298 2.88 13.72 22.75
N SER A 299 2.73 13.70 24.07
CA SER A 299 2.20 14.84 24.85
C SER A 299 3.04 15.12 26.10
N ASP A 300 3.16 16.40 26.43
CA ASP A 300 3.75 16.91 27.68
C ASP A 300 2.83 16.76 28.90
N ARG A 301 1.64 16.15 28.73
CA ARG A 301 0.66 15.91 29.79
C ARG A 301 0.59 14.42 30.12
N LEU A 302 0.48 14.10 31.41
CA LEU A 302 0.20 12.73 31.86
C LEU A 302 -1.22 12.31 31.45
N ALA A 303 -1.38 11.05 31.03
CA ALA A 303 -2.65 10.44 30.67
C ALA A 303 -3.49 11.29 29.69
N ASN A 304 -2.81 11.94 28.73
CA ASN A 304 -3.47 12.80 27.75
C ASN A 304 -4.35 12.03 26.77
N TYR A 305 -4.07 10.75 26.56
CA TYR A 305 -4.75 9.90 25.59
C TYR A 305 -5.63 8.85 26.25
N ASP A 306 -6.82 8.67 25.73
CA ASP A 306 -7.81 7.68 26.15
C ASP A 306 -8.14 6.71 24.99
N LYS A 307 -9.08 5.82 25.25
CA LYS A 307 -9.54 4.85 24.25
C LYS A 307 -10.15 5.51 23.00
N ASN A 308 -10.84 6.67 23.19
CA ASN A 308 -11.41 7.40 22.07
C ASN A 308 -10.31 8.01 21.18
N SER A 309 -9.24 8.54 21.81
CA SER A 309 -8.07 9.03 21.09
C SER A 309 -7.42 7.92 20.25
N LEU A 310 -7.37 6.68 20.78
CA LEU A 310 -6.84 5.54 20.07
C LEU A 310 -7.72 5.12 18.87
N GLU A 311 -9.03 5.06 19.07
CA GLU A 311 -9.98 4.74 17.99
C GLU A 311 -9.86 5.75 16.84
N LEU A 312 -9.77 7.03 17.17
CA LEU A 312 -9.59 8.09 16.19
C LEU A 312 -8.25 7.99 15.48
N LEU A 313 -7.14 7.83 16.22
CA LEU A 313 -5.81 7.68 15.64
C LEU A 313 -5.73 6.46 14.71
N THR A 314 -6.35 5.35 15.09
CA THR A 314 -6.41 4.13 14.27
C THR A 314 -7.21 4.34 12.98
N ALA A 315 -8.30 5.11 13.04
CA ALA A 315 -9.06 5.48 11.84
C ALA A 315 -8.21 6.34 10.88
N PHE A 316 -7.48 7.33 11.39
CA PHE A 316 -6.54 8.12 10.59
C PHE A 316 -5.41 7.28 10.00
N ALA A 317 -4.85 6.36 10.78
CA ALA A 317 -3.81 5.44 10.32
C ALA A 317 -4.31 4.53 9.17
N SER A 318 -5.58 4.09 9.22
CA SER A 318 -6.20 3.32 8.15
C SER A 318 -6.33 4.13 6.85
N HIS A 319 -6.74 5.40 6.94
CA HIS A 319 -6.77 6.29 5.77
C HIS A 319 -5.36 6.61 5.26
N ALA A 320 -4.40 6.78 6.17
CA ALA A 320 -2.99 6.95 5.82
C ALA A 320 -2.48 5.75 5.01
N ALA A 321 -2.80 4.53 5.45
CA ALA A 321 -2.39 3.30 4.79
C ALA A 321 -2.84 3.25 3.32
N ILE A 322 -4.12 3.53 3.06
CA ILE A 322 -4.68 3.56 1.70
C ILE A 322 -3.97 4.63 0.83
N SER A 323 -3.72 5.80 1.41
CA SER A 323 -3.11 6.91 0.67
C SER A 323 -1.63 6.66 0.37
N ILE A 324 -0.88 6.10 1.32
CA ILE A 324 0.53 5.71 1.17
C ILE A 324 0.65 4.61 0.11
N GLU A 325 -0.17 3.57 0.19
CA GLU A 325 -0.15 2.48 -0.79
C GLU A 325 -0.46 2.98 -2.19
N ARG A 326 -1.49 3.82 -2.34
CA ARG A 326 -1.85 4.43 -3.61
C ARG A 326 -0.72 5.28 -4.20
N ALA A 327 -0.06 6.11 -3.38
CA ALA A 327 1.05 6.94 -3.82
C ALA A 327 2.25 6.09 -4.26
N THR A 328 2.60 5.04 -3.50
CA THR A 328 3.69 4.11 -3.81
C THR A 328 3.42 3.34 -5.10
N LEU A 329 2.19 2.82 -5.28
CA LEU A 329 1.79 2.14 -6.51
C LEU A 329 1.84 3.06 -7.73
N HIS A 330 1.39 4.30 -7.58
CA HIS A 330 1.44 5.29 -8.65
C HIS A 330 2.87 5.65 -9.06
N GLU A 331 3.77 5.86 -8.10
CA GLU A 331 5.18 6.12 -8.37
C GLU A 331 5.84 4.95 -9.10
N SER A 332 5.56 3.72 -8.64
CA SER A 332 6.03 2.49 -9.29
C SER A 332 5.50 2.36 -10.71
N MET A 333 4.23 2.71 -10.94
CA MET A 333 3.61 2.69 -12.27
C MET A 333 4.27 3.69 -13.22
N ILE A 334 4.51 4.94 -12.77
CA ILE A 334 5.21 5.95 -13.57
C ILE A 334 6.63 5.50 -13.90
N ARG A 335 7.34 4.93 -12.92
CA ARG A 335 8.71 4.41 -13.14
C ARG A 335 8.72 3.31 -14.19
N ASN A 336 7.81 2.35 -14.09
CA ASN A 336 7.68 1.27 -15.05
C ASN A 336 7.30 1.79 -16.45
N GLN A 337 6.39 2.75 -16.53
CA GLN A 337 6.01 3.35 -17.81
C GLN A 337 7.20 4.05 -18.48
N ARG A 338 7.98 4.83 -17.73
CA ARG A 338 9.20 5.47 -18.26
C ARG A 338 10.22 4.43 -18.76
N LEU A 339 10.41 3.33 -18.01
CA LEU A 339 11.29 2.25 -18.43
C LEU A 339 10.81 1.61 -19.74
N GLN A 340 9.52 1.36 -19.87
CA GLN A 340 8.92 0.81 -21.10
C GLN A 340 9.10 1.76 -22.30
N GLU A 341 8.94 3.07 -22.10
CA GLU A 341 9.18 4.07 -23.15
C GLU A 341 10.64 4.07 -23.60
N GLN A 342 11.60 3.98 -22.66
CA GLN A 342 13.03 3.92 -22.98
C GLN A 342 13.38 2.64 -23.74
N LEU A 343 12.83 1.49 -23.33
CA LEU A 343 13.02 0.23 -24.03
C LEU A 343 12.43 0.26 -25.46
N HIS A 344 11.26 0.88 -25.61
CA HIS A 344 10.66 1.06 -26.94
C HIS A 344 11.55 1.89 -27.88
N ILE A 345 12.14 2.98 -27.37
CA ILE A 345 13.10 3.80 -28.13
C ILE A 345 14.33 2.96 -28.51
N ALA A 346 14.90 2.20 -27.58
CA ALA A 346 16.03 1.32 -27.83
C ALA A 346 15.73 0.31 -28.93
N ARG A 347 14.54 -0.32 -28.91
CA ARG A 347 14.05 -1.21 -29.96
C ARG A 347 13.97 -0.53 -31.32
N GLN A 348 13.44 0.68 -31.38
CA GLN A 348 13.36 1.46 -32.62
C GLN A 348 14.75 1.69 -33.24
N ILE A 349 15.73 2.02 -32.41
CA ILE A 349 17.13 2.18 -32.85
C ILE A 349 17.68 0.84 -33.34
N GLN A 350 17.50 -0.25 -32.60
CA GLN A 350 17.98 -1.58 -32.96
C GLN A 350 17.42 -2.07 -34.29
N LEU A 351 16.13 -1.83 -34.56
CA LEU A 351 15.48 -2.15 -35.82
C LEU A 351 16.09 -1.41 -37.04
N THR A 352 16.87 -0.33 -36.82
CA THR A 352 17.63 0.31 -37.90
C THR A 352 18.88 -0.45 -38.30
N PHE A 353 19.35 -1.36 -37.44
CA PHE A 353 20.55 -2.18 -37.68
C PHE A 353 20.23 -3.46 -38.45
N ILE A 354 18.98 -3.88 -38.47
CA ILE A 354 18.51 -5.09 -39.16
C ILE A 354 18.00 -4.71 -40.55
N PRO A 355 18.24 -5.53 -41.60
CA PRO A 355 17.80 -5.26 -42.95
C PRO A 355 16.28 -5.11 -43.04
N LYS A 356 15.81 -3.98 -43.57
CA LYS A 356 14.38 -3.73 -43.80
C LYS A 356 13.86 -4.35 -45.13
N LYS A 357 14.78 -4.69 -46.02
CA LYS A 357 14.47 -5.27 -47.31
C LYS A 357 15.50 -6.33 -47.67
N GLU A 358 15.04 -7.38 -48.27
CA GLU A 358 15.86 -8.43 -48.83
C GLU A 358 16.66 -7.89 -50.01
N PRO A 359 17.96 -8.21 -50.16
CA PRO A 359 18.74 -7.80 -51.31
C PRO A 359 18.33 -8.60 -52.57
N VAL A 360 18.40 -7.97 -53.70
CA VAL A 360 18.23 -8.66 -54.98
C VAL A 360 19.61 -9.17 -55.43
N ILE A 361 19.80 -10.50 -55.33
CA ILE A 361 21.04 -11.16 -55.75
C ILE A 361 20.79 -11.98 -57.00
N PRO A 362 21.46 -11.69 -58.13
CA PRO A 362 21.22 -12.42 -59.37
C PRO A 362 21.42 -13.93 -59.23
N GLY A 363 20.37 -14.73 -59.59
CA GLY A 363 20.41 -16.19 -59.48
C GLY A 363 20.21 -16.77 -58.09
N TYR A 364 19.83 -15.95 -57.14
CA TYR A 364 19.57 -16.38 -55.76
C TYR A 364 18.27 -15.77 -55.23
N ASP A 365 17.59 -16.53 -54.39
CA ASP A 365 16.46 -16.10 -53.57
C ASP A 365 16.89 -16.11 -52.10
N VAL A 366 16.75 -14.98 -51.44
CA VAL A 366 17.24 -14.82 -50.05
C VAL A 366 16.18 -14.13 -49.22
N SER A 367 16.01 -14.58 -47.98
CA SER A 367 15.09 -13.96 -47.03
C SER A 367 15.58 -14.19 -45.59
N GLY A 368 15.37 -13.21 -44.72
CA GLY A 368 15.71 -13.28 -43.31
C GLY A 368 14.56 -12.84 -42.41
N ILE A 369 14.49 -13.41 -41.23
CA ILE A 369 13.56 -13.05 -40.15
C ILE A 369 14.30 -12.96 -38.85
N ASN A 370 13.95 -11.96 -38.03
CA ASN A 370 14.40 -11.80 -36.65
C ASN A 370 13.17 -11.51 -35.78
N ILE A 371 12.99 -12.28 -34.73
CA ILE A 371 11.88 -12.17 -33.77
C ILE A 371 12.51 -12.13 -32.38
N PRO A 372 12.65 -10.96 -31.78
CA PRO A 372 13.24 -10.84 -30.45
C PRO A 372 12.29 -11.40 -29.37
N SER A 373 12.86 -12.00 -28.33
CA SER A 373 12.16 -12.55 -27.17
C SER A 373 11.64 -11.48 -26.24
N GLY A 374 12.29 -10.32 -26.21
CA GLY A 374 11.97 -9.16 -25.39
C GLY A 374 11.73 -7.89 -26.19
N GLU A 375 11.81 -6.75 -25.52
CA GLU A 375 11.73 -5.44 -26.18
C GLU A 375 12.96 -5.18 -27.06
N VAL A 376 14.13 -5.65 -26.63
CA VAL A 376 15.39 -5.61 -27.39
C VAL A 376 16.06 -6.98 -27.31
N GLY A 377 16.75 -7.39 -28.39
CA GLY A 377 17.38 -8.71 -28.51
C GLY A 377 18.90 -8.65 -28.65
N GLY A 378 19.56 -9.80 -28.46
CA GLY A 378 20.99 -10.01 -28.73
C GLY A 378 21.28 -10.40 -30.19
N ASP A 379 20.31 -10.99 -30.87
CA ASP A 379 20.44 -11.49 -32.21
C ASP A 379 20.65 -10.40 -33.28
N TYR A 380 21.48 -10.71 -34.23
CA TYR A 380 21.76 -9.86 -35.38
C TYR A 380 21.81 -10.68 -36.67
N PHE A 381 21.29 -10.12 -37.75
CA PHE A 381 21.59 -10.58 -39.10
C PHE A 381 21.68 -9.40 -40.07
N ASP A 382 22.48 -9.56 -41.15
CA ASP A 382 22.59 -8.53 -42.19
C ASP A 382 22.96 -9.11 -43.55
N PHE A 383 22.62 -8.35 -44.58
CA PHE A 383 23.04 -8.55 -45.98
C PHE A 383 23.84 -7.35 -46.42
N ILE A 384 25.16 -7.51 -46.53
CA ILE A 384 26.10 -6.42 -46.69
C ILE A 384 26.61 -6.40 -48.14
N LYS A 385 26.27 -5.37 -48.89
CA LYS A 385 26.80 -5.21 -50.25
C LYS A 385 28.29 -4.84 -50.14
N ILE A 386 29.16 -5.69 -50.71
CA ILE A 386 30.62 -5.48 -50.71
C ILE A 386 31.02 -4.79 -52.01
N ILE A 387 30.84 -5.48 -53.12
CA ILE A 387 30.98 -4.98 -54.50
C ILE A 387 29.89 -5.58 -55.37
N ASP A 388 29.90 -5.25 -56.66
CA ASP A 388 28.95 -5.89 -57.59
C ASP A 388 29.18 -7.41 -57.63
N ASN A 389 28.09 -8.19 -57.55
CA ASN A 389 28.05 -9.65 -57.45
C ASN A 389 28.65 -10.25 -56.15
N GLN A 390 29.06 -9.44 -55.18
CA GLN A 390 29.51 -9.94 -53.88
C GLN A 390 28.65 -9.38 -52.74
N THR A 391 28.01 -10.30 -52.02
CA THR A 391 27.15 -9.97 -50.87
C THR A 391 27.64 -10.70 -49.62
N GLY A 392 27.94 -9.96 -48.59
CA GLY A 392 28.20 -10.50 -47.26
C GLY A 392 26.89 -10.91 -46.60
N ILE A 393 26.86 -12.07 -45.95
CA ILE A 393 25.77 -12.59 -45.15
C ILE A 393 26.32 -12.81 -43.74
N ALA A 394 25.74 -12.16 -42.76
CA ALA A 394 26.11 -12.27 -41.35
C ALA A 394 24.92 -12.67 -40.51
N ILE A 395 25.13 -13.58 -39.58
CA ILE A 395 24.22 -13.88 -38.47
C ILE A 395 25.02 -14.03 -37.20
N ALA A 396 24.53 -13.51 -36.10
CA ALA A 396 25.19 -13.55 -34.81
C ALA A 396 24.20 -13.58 -33.66
N ASP A 397 24.62 -14.16 -32.57
CA ASP A 397 23.92 -14.16 -31.30
C ASP A 397 24.86 -13.74 -30.19
N VAL A 398 24.43 -12.84 -29.33
CA VAL A 398 25.21 -12.24 -28.23
C VAL A 398 24.78 -12.86 -26.92
N SER A 399 25.74 -13.36 -26.14
CA SER A 399 25.51 -13.91 -24.82
C SER A 399 24.80 -12.90 -23.89
N GLY A 400 23.78 -13.38 -23.14
CA GLY A 400 22.96 -12.55 -22.25
C GLY A 400 21.70 -12.03 -22.94
N LYS A 401 20.90 -11.23 -22.22
CA LYS A 401 19.61 -10.73 -22.69
C LYS A 401 19.38 -9.26 -22.38
N GLY A 402 18.48 -8.63 -23.10
CA GLY A 402 18.06 -7.26 -22.83
C GLY A 402 19.04 -6.19 -23.30
N ILE A 403 19.10 -5.07 -22.58
CA ILE A 403 19.88 -3.89 -22.98
C ILE A 403 21.38 -4.19 -23.15
N PRO A 404 22.08 -4.88 -22.22
CA PRO A 404 23.51 -5.17 -22.41
C PRO A 404 23.80 -5.94 -23.69
N ALA A 405 23.03 -7.00 -23.98
CA ALA A 405 23.18 -7.79 -25.19
C ALA A 405 22.93 -6.96 -26.46
N SER A 406 21.92 -6.10 -26.46
CA SER A 406 21.60 -5.23 -27.61
C SER A 406 22.69 -4.19 -27.90
N LEU A 407 23.36 -3.65 -26.88
CA LEU A 407 24.48 -2.73 -27.02
C LEU A 407 25.72 -3.46 -27.59
N LEU A 408 25.98 -4.67 -27.10
CA LEU A 408 27.05 -5.49 -27.59
C LEU A 408 26.85 -5.92 -29.06
N MET A 409 25.59 -6.27 -29.42
CA MET A 409 25.19 -6.52 -30.80
C MET A 409 25.49 -5.30 -31.72
N ALA A 410 25.16 -4.09 -31.26
CA ALA A 410 25.44 -2.86 -32.02
C ALA A 410 26.95 -2.63 -32.21
N SER A 411 27.76 -2.93 -31.18
CA SER A 411 29.21 -2.86 -31.22
C SER A 411 29.78 -3.89 -32.19
N PHE A 412 29.31 -5.15 -32.11
CA PHE A 412 29.68 -6.20 -33.08
C PHE A 412 29.39 -5.80 -34.51
N ARG A 413 28.17 -5.34 -34.80
CA ARG A 413 27.78 -4.85 -36.14
C ARG A 413 28.71 -3.75 -36.65
N ALA A 414 28.98 -2.75 -35.82
CA ALA A 414 29.82 -1.63 -36.19
C ALA A 414 31.27 -2.10 -36.54
N SER A 415 31.81 -2.99 -35.71
CA SER A 415 33.13 -3.59 -35.92
C SER A 415 33.17 -4.43 -37.18
N LEU A 416 32.16 -5.28 -37.40
CA LEU A 416 32.06 -6.13 -38.59
C LEU A 416 32.03 -5.28 -39.89
N ILE A 417 31.17 -4.27 -39.94
CA ILE A 417 31.03 -3.40 -41.11
C ILE A 417 32.33 -2.61 -41.37
N ALA A 418 33.00 -2.13 -40.31
CA ALA A 418 34.28 -1.42 -40.45
C ALA A 418 35.36 -2.32 -41.03
N GLU A 419 35.47 -3.54 -40.54
CA GLU A 419 36.50 -4.47 -41.01
C GLU A 419 36.20 -5.03 -42.41
N ILE A 420 34.94 -5.22 -42.81
CA ILE A 420 34.56 -5.59 -44.20
C ILE A 420 35.02 -4.53 -45.21
N ARG A 421 34.97 -3.25 -44.85
CA ARG A 421 35.41 -2.15 -45.73
C ARG A 421 36.90 -2.08 -45.92
N ASN A 422 37.68 -2.59 -44.96
CA ASN A 422 39.13 -2.46 -44.91
C ASN A 422 39.86 -3.75 -45.29
N ASN A 423 39.20 -4.89 -45.37
CA ASN A 423 39.80 -6.20 -45.58
C ASN A 423 38.99 -7.03 -46.57
N TYR A 424 39.63 -7.96 -47.28
CA TYR A 424 38.98 -8.85 -48.25
C TYR A 424 38.92 -10.31 -47.77
N ALA A 425 39.86 -10.76 -46.93
CA ALA A 425 39.90 -12.13 -46.43
C ALA A 425 38.99 -12.27 -45.21
N ILE A 426 38.03 -13.19 -45.26
CA ILE A 426 37.03 -13.43 -44.21
C ILE A 426 37.70 -13.77 -42.88
N ARG A 427 38.72 -14.63 -42.89
CA ARG A 427 39.51 -14.98 -41.70
C ARG A 427 40.13 -13.77 -41.01
N THR A 428 40.63 -12.78 -41.80
CA THR A 428 41.22 -11.55 -41.27
C THR A 428 40.12 -10.65 -40.65
N ILE A 429 38.98 -10.52 -41.30
CA ILE A 429 37.82 -9.79 -40.78
C ILE A 429 37.40 -10.37 -39.43
N CYS A 430 37.17 -11.70 -39.36
CA CYS A 430 36.76 -12.38 -38.13
C CYS A 430 37.81 -12.21 -37.01
N SER A 431 39.13 -12.35 -37.31
CA SER A 431 40.16 -12.17 -36.29
C SER A 431 40.19 -10.76 -35.73
N LYS A 432 40.08 -9.72 -36.58
CA LYS A 432 40.05 -8.33 -36.13
C LYS A 432 38.78 -7.97 -35.35
N VAL A 433 37.63 -8.43 -35.80
CA VAL A 433 36.36 -8.27 -35.04
C VAL A 433 36.47 -8.94 -33.68
N ASN A 434 37.06 -10.15 -33.61
CA ASN A 434 37.29 -10.82 -32.33
C ASN A 434 38.15 -9.95 -31.38
N SER A 435 39.28 -9.38 -31.86
CA SER A 435 40.12 -8.52 -31.02
C SER A 435 39.36 -7.30 -30.49
N LEU A 436 38.56 -6.64 -31.34
CA LEU A 436 37.71 -5.51 -30.94
C LEU A 436 36.64 -5.93 -29.93
N MET A 437 36.02 -7.10 -30.11
CA MET A 437 35.04 -7.62 -29.15
C MET A 437 35.71 -7.96 -27.82
N TYR A 438 36.86 -8.65 -27.83
CA TYR A 438 37.58 -9.00 -26.61
C TYR A 438 37.95 -7.77 -25.75
N GLU A 439 38.32 -6.66 -26.40
CA GLU A 439 38.59 -5.39 -25.71
C GLU A 439 37.35 -4.68 -25.17
N SER A 440 36.18 -4.96 -25.75
CA SER A 440 34.92 -4.24 -25.47
C SER A 440 33.98 -4.98 -24.54
N VAL A 441 34.14 -6.29 -24.33
CA VAL A 441 33.26 -7.11 -23.51
C VAL A 441 33.76 -7.29 -22.08
N GLU A 442 32.85 -7.30 -21.12
CA GLU A 442 33.18 -7.74 -19.76
C GLU A 442 33.43 -9.24 -19.72
N GLN A 443 34.28 -9.68 -18.78
CA GLN A 443 34.62 -11.10 -18.63
C GLN A 443 33.35 -11.98 -18.52
N GLY A 444 33.25 -12.96 -19.42
CA GLY A 444 32.16 -13.91 -19.50
C GLY A 444 31.13 -13.63 -20.61
N ASN A 445 31.14 -12.47 -21.23
CA ASN A 445 30.33 -12.18 -22.41
C ASN A 445 31.06 -12.54 -23.68
N TYR A 446 30.35 -12.99 -24.68
CA TYR A 446 30.89 -13.37 -26.01
C TYR A 446 29.83 -13.20 -27.09
N VAL A 447 30.26 -13.25 -28.36
CA VAL A 447 29.39 -13.21 -29.52
C VAL A 447 29.63 -14.45 -30.35
N THR A 448 28.62 -15.27 -30.58
CA THR A 448 28.67 -16.29 -31.62
C THR A 448 28.30 -15.66 -32.95
N ALA A 449 29.07 -15.90 -33.99
CA ALA A 449 28.82 -15.28 -35.28
C ALA A 449 29.14 -16.24 -36.43
N PHE A 450 28.39 -16.10 -37.50
CA PHE A 450 28.70 -16.69 -38.78
C PHE A 450 28.79 -15.57 -39.84
N TYR A 451 29.90 -15.50 -40.56
CA TYR A 451 30.08 -14.54 -41.62
C TYR A 451 30.56 -15.22 -42.91
N GLY A 452 29.90 -14.92 -44.00
CA GLY A 452 30.26 -15.44 -45.30
C GLY A 452 30.00 -14.45 -46.45
N VAL A 453 30.70 -14.63 -47.56
CA VAL A 453 30.62 -13.81 -48.76
C VAL A 453 30.15 -14.69 -49.93
N LEU A 454 29.01 -14.34 -50.50
CA LEU A 454 28.49 -14.93 -51.72
C LEU A 454 29.03 -14.19 -52.95
N ASP A 455 29.83 -14.85 -53.77
CA ASP A 455 30.12 -14.44 -55.17
C ASP A 455 29.05 -15.05 -56.08
N SER A 456 28.04 -14.27 -56.42
CA SER A 456 26.94 -14.73 -57.23
C SER A 456 27.29 -14.98 -58.71
N LYS A 457 28.38 -14.41 -59.19
CA LYS A 457 28.88 -14.62 -60.57
C LYS A 457 29.53 -15.98 -60.69
N ASN A 458 30.35 -16.37 -59.70
CA ASN A 458 31.10 -17.64 -59.72
C ASN A 458 30.36 -18.76 -58.97
N ASN A 459 29.21 -18.46 -58.28
CA ASN A 459 28.46 -19.36 -57.44
C ASN A 459 29.30 -19.95 -56.28
N ILE A 460 30.19 -19.16 -55.71
CA ILE A 460 31.04 -19.54 -54.61
C ILE A 460 30.57 -18.81 -53.35
N PHE A 461 30.34 -19.56 -52.28
CA PHE A 461 30.09 -19.00 -50.96
C PHE A 461 31.30 -19.33 -50.05
N THR A 462 32.04 -18.31 -49.67
CA THR A 462 33.17 -18.46 -48.74
C THR A 462 32.74 -18.00 -47.38
N PHE A 463 33.00 -18.77 -46.31
CA PHE A 463 32.50 -18.49 -44.98
C PHE A 463 33.53 -18.79 -43.87
N SER A 464 33.25 -18.27 -42.67
CA SER A 464 33.91 -18.64 -41.42
C SER A 464 32.82 -18.68 -40.33
N ASN A 465 32.76 -19.79 -39.58
CA ASN A 465 31.90 -19.97 -38.41
C ASN A 465 32.68 -19.60 -37.13
N CYS A 466 32.26 -18.58 -36.43
CA CYS A 466 32.90 -18.06 -35.21
C CYS A 466 32.10 -18.56 -33.97
N GLY A 467 32.06 -19.87 -33.79
CA GLY A 467 31.36 -20.51 -32.67
C GLY A 467 29.82 -20.47 -32.71
N HIS A 468 29.23 -20.15 -33.85
CA HIS A 468 27.78 -20.05 -34.06
C HIS A 468 27.15 -21.42 -34.39
N ASN A 469 25.82 -21.54 -34.24
CA ASN A 469 25.08 -22.68 -34.73
C ASN A 469 25.45 -22.98 -36.17
N ARG A 470 25.62 -24.27 -36.50
CA ARG A 470 26.14 -24.69 -37.81
C ARG A 470 25.05 -24.53 -38.88
N PRO A 471 25.19 -23.62 -39.87
CA PRO A 471 24.22 -23.52 -40.92
C PRO A 471 24.05 -24.85 -41.69
N ILE A 472 22.84 -25.12 -42.08
CA ILE A 472 22.48 -26.36 -42.78
C ILE A 472 22.46 -26.07 -44.28
N LEU A 473 23.33 -26.73 -45.03
CA LEU A 473 23.29 -26.75 -46.49
C LEU A 473 22.56 -28.00 -46.96
N LEU A 474 21.37 -27.80 -47.48
CA LEU A 474 20.61 -28.82 -48.19
C LEU A 474 20.99 -28.76 -49.70
N ARG A 475 21.61 -29.80 -50.19
CA ARG A 475 21.91 -29.96 -51.61
C ARG A 475 20.65 -30.29 -52.42
N HIS A 476 20.71 -30.05 -53.74
CA HIS A 476 19.61 -30.36 -54.66
C HIS A 476 19.25 -31.86 -54.66
N ASP A 477 20.23 -32.75 -54.41
CA ASP A 477 20.01 -34.21 -54.32
C ASP A 477 19.40 -34.67 -52.99
N GLY A 478 19.20 -33.76 -52.07
CA GLY A 478 18.62 -34.05 -50.73
C GLY A 478 19.69 -34.36 -49.67
N SER A 479 20.95 -34.38 -50.02
CA SER A 479 22.04 -34.56 -49.04
C SER A 479 22.21 -33.30 -48.19
N ILE A 480 22.67 -33.48 -46.94
CA ILE A 480 22.83 -32.42 -45.93
C ILE A 480 24.28 -32.29 -45.53
N GLU A 481 24.76 -31.06 -45.53
CA GLU A 481 26.07 -30.69 -45.07
C GLU A 481 25.97 -29.56 -44.04
N TYR A 482 26.80 -29.64 -42.98
CA TYR A 482 26.85 -28.61 -41.94
C TYR A 482 28.07 -27.74 -42.13
N LEU A 483 27.89 -26.42 -42.13
CA LEU A 483 28.96 -25.47 -42.35
C LEU A 483 29.64 -25.13 -41.01
N ARG A 484 30.75 -25.77 -40.69
CA ARG A 484 31.38 -25.77 -39.37
C ARG A 484 32.75 -25.08 -39.30
N GLU A 485 33.43 -24.88 -40.43
CA GLU A 485 34.81 -24.41 -40.46
C GLU A 485 34.91 -22.93 -40.02
N GLY A 486 35.86 -22.64 -39.14
CA GLY A 486 36.05 -21.31 -38.58
C GLY A 486 36.86 -21.30 -37.30
N GLY A 487 36.26 -20.95 -36.17
CA GLY A 487 36.95 -20.84 -34.88
C GLY A 487 36.00 -20.75 -33.70
N LEU A 488 36.50 -20.28 -32.55
CA LEU A 488 35.71 -20.07 -31.33
C LEU A 488 34.83 -18.82 -31.44
N ALA A 489 33.88 -18.70 -30.57
CA ALA A 489 33.07 -17.47 -30.43
C ALA A 489 33.96 -16.26 -30.15
N MET A 490 33.51 -15.11 -30.64
CA MET A 490 34.27 -13.85 -30.56
C MET A 490 34.18 -13.25 -29.15
N GLY A 491 35.26 -12.68 -28.68
CA GLY A 491 35.38 -12.04 -27.35
C GLY A 491 35.80 -12.97 -26.22
N ILE A 492 35.85 -14.30 -26.43
CA ILE A 492 36.28 -15.27 -25.41
C ILE A 492 37.77 -15.19 -25.13
N MET A 493 38.57 -15.11 -26.18
CA MET A 493 40.04 -15.09 -26.12
C MET A 493 40.62 -14.07 -27.11
N PRO A 494 41.72 -13.41 -26.79
CA PRO A 494 42.46 -12.62 -27.77
C PRO A 494 43.05 -13.54 -28.83
N ASP A 495 43.40 -12.99 -29.99
CA ASP A 495 44.24 -13.62 -31.04
C ASP A 495 43.70 -14.96 -31.56
N ILE A 496 42.38 -15.16 -31.63
CA ILE A 496 41.78 -16.35 -32.24
C ILE A 496 42.06 -16.34 -33.75
N LYS A 497 42.59 -17.46 -34.24
CA LYS A 497 42.75 -17.69 -35.68
C LYS A 497 41.52 -18.36 -36.22
N TYR A 498 40.91 -17.74 -37.24
CA TYR A 498 39.73 -18.29 -37.92
C TYR A 498 40.13 -18.93 -39.24
N GLU A 499 39.52 -20.04 -39.56
CA GLU A 499 39.62 -20.70 -40.87
C GLU A 499 38.50 -20.20 -41.78
N GLU A 500 38.73 -20.18 -43.09
CA GLU A 500 37.72 -19.88 -44.08
C GLU A 500 37.61 -21.02 -45.08
N ARG A 501 36.36 -21.34 -45.48
CA ARG A 501 36.11 -22.41 -46.45
C ARG A 501 35.22 -21.88 -47.58
N PRO A 502 35.66 -22.05 -48.87
CA PRO A 502 34.83 -21.86 -50.04
C PRO A 502 33.98 -23.12 -50.32
N ILE A 503 32.71 -22.93 -50.64
CA ILE A 503 31.83 -23.97 -51.17
C ILE A 503 31.22 -23.51 -52.47
N PHE A 504 31.04 -24.46 -53.39
CA PHE A 504 30.36 -24.23 -54.68
C PHE A 504 28.87 -24.55 -54.55
N LEU A 505 27.99 -23.61 -54.95
CA LEU A 505 26.55 -23.75 -54.90
C LEU A 505 26.00 -24.13 -56.27
N GLN A 506 25.18 -25.17 -56.31
CA GLN A 506 24.47 -25.64 -57.52
C GLN A 506 22.99 -25.18 -57.48
N SER A 507 22.34 -25.14 -58.65
CA SER A 507 20.90 -24.81 -58.71
C SER A 507 20.10 -25.78 -57.84
N GLY A 508 19.21 -25.27 -57.00
CA GLY A 508 18.42 -26.00 -56.01
C GLY A 508 19.03 -26.13 -54.64
N ASP A 509 20.33 -25.83 -54.46
CA ASP A 509 20.96 -25.80 -53.13
C ASP A 509 20.37 -24.70 -52.26
N THR A 510 20.14 -25.02 -50.96
CA THR A 510 19.58 -24.09 -49.99
C THR A 510 20.39 -24.11 -48.73
N ILE A 511 20.83 -22.92 -48.25
CA ILE A 511 21.49 -22.76 -46.96
C ILE A 511 20.49 -22.13 -45.98
N VAL A 512 20.38 -22.70 -44.76
CA VAL A 512 19.62 -22.14 -43.65
C VAL A 512 20.61 -21.81 -42.51
N PHE A 513 20.66 -20.53 -42.17
CA PHE A 513 21.37 -20.01 -41.01
C PHE A 513 20.35 -19.78 -39.90
N TYR A 514 20.68 -20.06 -38.67
CA TYR A 514 19.75 -19.94 -37.54
C TYR A 514 20.48 -19.73 -36.21
N THR A 515 19.84 -19.03 -35.29
CA THR A 515 20.28 -18.91 -33.89
C THR A 515 19.65 -20.02 -33.05
N ASP A 516 20.16 -20.23 -31.85
CA ASP A 516 19.70 -21.29 -30.92
C ASP A 516 18.21 -21.17 -30.56
N GLY A 517 17.64 -19.95 -30.53
CA GLY A 517 16.20 -19.73 -30.38
C GLY A 517 15.31 -20.45 -31.40
N VAL A 518 15.89 -20.96 -32.52
CA VAL A 518 15.17 -21.84 -33.45
C VAL A 518 15.09 -23.28 -32.94
N THR A 519 16.15 -23.77 -32.29
CA THR A 519 16.32 -25.19 -31.93
C THR A 519 16.03 -25.47 -30.46
N GLU A 520 16.20 -24.53 -29.54
CA GLU A 520 16.03 -24.71 -28.10
C GLU A 520 14.61 -24.51 -27.58
N ILE A 521 13.65 -24.33 -28.50
CA ILE A 521 12.23 -24.20 -28.13
C ILE A 521 11.69 -25.54 -27.64
N ASN A 522 11.11 -25.53 -26.43
CA ASN A 522 10.54 -26.72 -25.80
C ASN A 522 9.04 -26.87 -26.02
N ASN A 523 8.59 -28.10 -26.19
CA ASN A 523 7.18 -28.46 -26.20
C ASN A 523 6.64 -28.61 -24.75
N ALA A 524 5.37 -28.97 -24.59
CA ALA A 524 4.73 -29.18 -23.29
C ALA A 524 5.36 -30.33 -22.48
N ASP A 525 6.02 -31.26 -23.12
CA ASP A 525 6.69 -32.42 -22.52
C ASP A 525 8.16 -32.14 -22.17
N GLY A 526 8.67 -30.93 -22.48
CA GLY A 526 10.03 -30.50 -22.23
C GLY A 526 11.05 -30.98 -23.28
N GLU A 527 10.58 -31.47 -24.45
CA GLU A 527 11.45 -31.86 -25.55
C GLU A 527 11.77 -30.62 -26.42
N GLU A 528 13.06 -30.48 -26.80
CA GLU A 528 13.50 -29.41 -27.70
C GLU A 528 13.09 -29.68 -29.17
N PHE A 529 12.80 -28.61 -29.91
CA PHE A 529 12.57 -28.69 -31.35
C PHE A 529 13.78 -29.30 -32.07
N GLY A 530 14.96 -28.87 -31.72
CA GLY A 530 16.23 -29.42 -32.12
C GLY A 530 16.52 -29.32 -33.62
N GLU A 531 17.78 -29.61 -34.01
CA GLU A 531 18.22 -29.61 -35.42
C GLU A 531 17.46 -30.66 -36.25
N LYS A 532 17.02 -31.78 -35.66
CA LYS A 532 16.30 -32.84 -36.37
C LYS A 532 14.98 -32.34 -36.99
N HIS A 533 14.16 -31.67 -36.19
CA HIS A 533 12.87 -31.12 -36.70
C HIS A 533 13.11 -29.99 -37.70
N LEU A 534 14.19 -29.20 -37.50
CA LEU A 534 14.56 -28.16 -38.45
C LEU A 534 14.94 -28.76 -39.81
N VAL A 535 15.72 -29.84 -39.82
CA VAL A 535 16.10 -30.59 -41.04
C VAL A 535 14.90 -31.21 -41.73
N GLU A 536 14.02 -31.87 -40.97
CA GLU A 536 12.79 -32.43 -41.48
C GLU A 536 11.90 -31.36 -42.13
N ALA A 537 11.75 -30.21 -41.50
CA ALA A 537 11.01 -29.08 -42.05
C ALA A 537 11.65 -28.52 -43.31
N LEU A 538 12.98 -28.42 -43.34
CA LEU A 538 13.71 -27.94 -44.51
C LEU A 538 13.53 -28.88 -45.72
N LEU A 539 13.62 -30.18 -45.51
CA LEU A 539 13.34 -31.21 -46.55
C LEU A 539 11.91 -31.13 -47.08
N GLU A 540 10.92 -30.93 -46.20
CA GLU A 540 9.51 -30.80 -46.55
C GLU A 540 9.24 -29.56 -47.43
N PHE A 541 9.92 -28.44 -47.14
CA PHE A 541 9.65 -27.16 -47.79
C PHE A 541 10.69 -26.74 -48.83
N LYS A 542 11.61 -27.63 -49.20
CA LYS A 542 12.77 -27.34 -50.08
C LYS A 542 12.40 -26.71 -51.42
N ASP A 543 11.23 -27.01 -51.96
CA ASP A 543 10.79 -26.50 -53.28
C ASP A 543 10.14 -25.12 -53.23
N LEU A 544 9.90 -24.59 -52.05
CA LEU A 544 9.33 -23.26 -51.84
C LEU A 544 10.39 -22.16 -52.03
N LYS A 545 9.94 -20.90 -52.10
CA LYS A 545 10.80 -19.72 -52.09
C LYS A 545 11.38 -19.49 -50.68
N ALA A 546 12.52 -18.84 -50.60
CA ALA A 546 13.23 -18.58 -49.33
C ALA A 546 12.31 -17.98 -48.26
N ARG A 547 11.49 -16.99 -48.60
CA ARG A 547 10.53 -16.38 -47.70
C ARG A 547 9.43 -17.34 -47.21
N GLU A 548 9.00 -18.26 -48.05
CA GLU A 548 7.98 -19.24 -47.69
C GLU A 548 8.58 -20.32 -46.79
N ILE A 549 9.85 -20.73 -47.04
CA ILE A 549 10.57 -21.72 -46.24
C ILE A 549 10.66 -21.25 -44.80
N HIS A 550 11.25 -20.07 -44.53
CA HIS A 550 11.39 -19.62 -43.13
C HIS A 550 10.04 -19.36 -42.45
N ARG A 551 9.02 -18.87 -43.20
CA ARG A 551 7.66 -18.69 -42.67
C ARG A 551 7.03 -20.02 -42.26
N LYS A 552 7.20 -21.06 -43.03
CA LYS A 552 6.67 -22.42 -42.76
C LYS A 552 7.41 -23.07 -41.57
N ILE A 553 8.73 -22.93 -41.53
CA ILE A 553 9.54 -23.39 -40.40
C ILE A 553 9.07 -22.67 -39.13
N TYR A 554 8.93 -21.34 -39.15
CA TYR A 554 8.42 -20.59 -38.01
C TYR A 554 7.02 -21.01 -37.55
N GLN A 555 6.12 -21.32 -38.48
CA GLN A 555 4.79 -21.87 -38.15
C GLN A 555 4.89 -23.24 -37.45
N LYS A 556 5.80 -24.13 -37.91
CA LYS A 556 6.06 -25.41 -37.23
C LYS A 556 6.60 -25.20 -35.84
N ILE A 557 7.58 -24.33 -35.63
CA ILE A 557 8.14 -23.96 -34.34
C ILE A 557 7.02 -23.49 -33.43
N LYS A 558 6.19 -22.55 -33.89
CA LYS A 558 5.09 -21.99 -33.11
C LYS A 558 4.03 -23.03 -32.73
N SER A 559 3.78 -24.03 -33.54
CA SER A 559 2.85 -25.13 -33.24
C SER A 559 3.44 -26.20 -32.33
N PHE A 560 4.76 -26.32 -32.30
CA PHE A 560 5.49 -27.23 -31.42
C PHE A 560 5.61 -26.70 -29.98
N ALA A 561 5.74 -25.41 -29.85
CA ALA A 561 5.99 -24.70 -28.61
C ALA A 561 4.87 -24.84 -27.57
N ALA A 562 5.22 -25.00 -26.30
CA ALA A 562 4.27 -24.92 -25.18
C ALA A 562 3.61 -23.54 -25.05
N ALA A 563 2.33 -23.49 -24.65
CA ALA A 563 1.51 -22.28 -24.62
C ALA A 563 2.06 -21.12 -23.75
N ASN A 564 2.93 -21.40 -22.79
CA ASN A 564 3.49 -20.43 -21.84
C ASN A 564 5.02 -20.37 -21.86
N HIS A 565 5.68 -20.78 -22.93
CA HIS A 565 7.14 -20.79 -22.97
C HIS A 565 7.68 -19.40 -23.38
N THR A 566 8.64 -18.88 -22.62
CA THR A 566 9.44 -17.71 -22.99
C THR A 566 10.51 -18.17 -23.98
N TYR A 567 10.38 -17.73 -25.22
CA TYR A 567 11.34 -18.01 -26.29
C TYR A 567 12.62 -17.19 -26.09
N ASP A 568 13.74 -17.67 -26.65
CA ASP A 568 14.91 -16.84 -26.91
C ASP A 568 14.75 -16.07 -28.23
N ASP A 569 15.65 -15.17 -28.53
CA ASP A 569 15.65 -14.45 -29.79
C ASP A 569 15.72 -15.46 -30.95
N LEU A 570 14.83 -15.34 -31.91
CA LEU A 570 14.73 -16.25 -33.05
C LEU A 570 15.15 -15.54 -34.32
N THR A 571 16.29 -15.93 -34.87
CA THR A 571 16.78 -15.41 -36.14
C THR A 571 17.04 -16.52 -37.13
N MET A 572 16.58 -16.33 -38.38
CA MET A 572 16.79 -17.29 -39.44
C MET A 572 17.02 -16.57 -40.78
N ILE A 573 18.00 -17.04 -41.56
CA ILE A 573 18.22 -16.64 -42.95
C ILE A 573 18.10 -17.87 -43.83
N VAL A 574 17.43 -17.74 -44.94
CA VAL A 574 17.37 -18.76 -46.00
C VAL A 574 17.98 -18.17 -47.26
N LEU A 575 19.01 -18.82 -47.80
CA LEU A 575 19.64 -18.52 -49.07
C LEU A 575 19.44 -19.70 -50.03
N LYS A 576 18.75 -19.50 -51.11
CA LYS A 576 18.48 -20.54 -52.12
C LYS A 576 19.07 -20.18 -53.48
N LYS A 577 19.82 -21.07 -54.09
CA LYS A 577 20.28 -20.93 -55.47
C LYS A 577 19.14 -21.32 -56.42
N LEU A 578 18.79 -20.40 -57.32
CA LEU A 578 17.74 -20.60 -58.33
C LEU A 578 18.21 -21.42 -59.53
#